data_dff1815f988983295b747343a1510d2e
#
_entry.id   dff1815f988983295b747343a1510d2e
#
_cell.length_a   1.000
_cell.length_b   1.000
_cell.length_c   1.000
_cell.angle_alpha   90.00
_cell.angle_beta   90.00
_cell.angle_gamma   90.00
#
_symmetry.space_group_name_H-M   'P 1'
#
loop_
_entity.id
_entity.type
_entity.pdbx_description
1 polymer ?
#
loop_
_entity_poly.entity_id
_entity_poly.type
_entity_poly.pdbx_seq_one_letter_code
_entity_poly.pdbx_strand_id
1 'polypeptide(L)'
;MEQKKVTIGITMGDPAGNGPELSAKLLSHPSVYESCRPVIVGDAACMEKAVEITGSKGRLHVHPIQRIEQGIYKYGTIDVLDIDTPVMDKRVYGQVSACCGDAAFRYVEKVIQLALAGEVDATVTNAISKEAINLAGHPYSGHTEIYAHYTHTENYTMMLAHENLRVVHVSTHVSLRHAC
;
A
#
# COMPACT_ATOMS: atom_id res chain seq x y z
N MET A 1 -24.32 -2.45 -20.67
CA MET A 1 -22.95 -1.92 -20.62
C MET A 1 -22.32 -2.44 -19.35
N GLU A 2 -21.29 -3.29 -19.46
CA GLU A 2 -20.57 -3.78 -18.30
C GLU A 2 -19.81 -2.58 -17.68
N GLN A 3 -20.09 -2.28 -16.42
CA GLN A 3 -19.47 -1.15 -15.75
C GLN A 3 -17.97 -1.46 -15.58
N LYS A 4 -17.10 -0.64 -16.16
CA LYS A 4 -15.63 -0.81 -16.04
C LYS A 4 -15.29 -0.82 -14.55
N LYS A 5 -14.74 -1.94 -14.04
CA LYS A 5 -14.28 -2.04 -12.66
C LYS A 5 -13.13 -1.07 -12.41
N VAL A 6 -13.17 -0.40 -11.28
CA VAL A 6 -12.10 0.50 -10.83
C VAL A 6 -10.82 -0.27 -10.54
N THR A 7 -9.68 0.31 -10.90
CA THR A 7 -8.35 -0.22 -10.58
C THR A 7 -7.87 0.41 -9.28
N ILE A 8 -7.49 -0.42 -8.31
CA ILE A 8 -7.04 0.03 -6.99
C ILE A 8 -5.59 -0.35 -6.79
N GLY A 9 -4.72 0.65 -6.63
CA GLY A 9 -3.33 0.48 -6.24
C GLY A 9 -3.24 0.27 -4.72
N ILE A 10 -2.68 -0.85 -4.29
CA ILE A 10 -2.52 -1.21 -2.88
C ILE A 10 -1.03 -1.25 -2.57
N THR A 11 -0.53 -0.36 -1.70
CA THR A 11 0.88 -0.46 -1.29
C THR A 11 1.11 -1.71 -0.44
N MET A 12 2.21 -2.41 -0.67
CA MET A 12 2.58 -3.58 0.13
C MET A 12 2.83 -3.21 1.61
N GLY A 13 3.25 -1.96 1.87
CA GLY A 13 3.64 -1.50 3.20
C GLY A 13 5.06 -1.93 3.57
N ASP A 14 5.38 -1.92 4.87
CA ASP A 14 6.71 -2.33 5.35
C ASP A 14 6.96 -3.82 5.07
N PRO A 15 8.01 -4.18 4.29
CA PRO A 15 8.35 -5.58 3.99
C PRO A 15 8.65 -6.44 5.22
N ALA A 16 9.10 -5.84 6.34
CA ALA A 16 9.35 -6.52 7.60
C ALA A 16 8.12 -6.54 8.55
N GLY A 17 7.04 -5.86 8.15
CA GLY A 17 5.77 -5.80 8.86
C GLY A 17 4.78 -6.87 8.39
N ASN A 18 3.50 -6.62 8.61
CA ASN A 18 2.39 -7.53 8.30
C ASN A 18 1.63 -7.18 7.00
N GLY A 19 2.04 -6.12 6.30
CA GLY A 19 1.36 -5.64 5.10
C GLY A 19 1.30 -6.67 3.98
N PRO A 20 2.39 -7.38 3.65
CA PRO A 20 2.39 -8.43 2.63
C PRO A 20 1.37 -9.54 2.92
N GLU A 21 1.33 -10.04 4.16
CA GLU A 21 0.40 -11.10 4.58
C GLU A 21 -1.05 -10.64 4.62
N LEU A 22 -1.30 -9.38 5.01
CA LEU A 22 -2.63 -8.78 4.93
C LEU A 22 -3.12 -8.70 3.49
N SER A 23 -2.25 -8.30 2.57
CA SER A 23 -2.55 -8.26 1.13
C SER A 23 -2.85 -9.66 0.59
N ALA A 24 -2.05 -10.67 0.91
CA ALA A 24 -2.29 -12.04 0.48
C ALA A 24 -3.61 -12.59 1.03
N LYS A 25 -3.95 -12.32 2.29
CA LYS A 25 -5.24 -12.69 2.90
C LYS A 25 -6.40 -11.98 2.24
N LEU A 26 -6.31 -10.65 2.03
CA LEU A 26 -7.33 -9.86 1.35
C LEU A 26 -7.63 -10.44 -0.04
N LEU A 27 -6.57 -10.68 -0.82
CA LEU A 27 -6.70 -11.14 -2.20
C LEU A 27 -7.01 -12.65 -2.33
N SER A 28 -7.13 -13.35 -1.20
CA SER A 28 -7.69 -14.70 -1.16
C SER A 28 -9.23 -14.72 -1.20
N HIS A 29 -9.90 -13.56 -1.17
CA HIS A 29 -11.35 -13.44 -1.24
C HIS A 29 -11.80 -13.10 -2.67
N PRO A 30 -12.61 -13.97 -3.33
CA PRO A 30 -13.12 -13.72 -4.68
C PRO A 30 -13.89 -12.40 -4.81
N SER A 31 -14.63 -11.98 -3.77
CA SER A 31 -15.43 -10.76 -3.74
C SER A 31 -14.64 -9.48 -4.01
N VAL A 32 -13.33 -9.47 -3.72
CA VAL A 32 -12.45 -8.34 -4.04
C VAL A 32 -12.39 -8.15 -5.56
N TYR A 33 -12.19 -9.25 -6.29
CA TYR A 33 -12.10 -9.23 -7.76
C TYR A 33 -13.46 -9.02 -8.44
N GLU A 34 -14.55 -9.25 -7.73
CA GLU A 34 -15.90 -8.89 -8.21
C GLU A 34 -16.11 -7.38 -8.16
N SER A 35 -15.54 -6.72 -7.15
CA SER A 35 -15.72 -5.29 -6.87
C SER A 35 -14.72 -4.39 -7.60
N CYS A 36 -13.46 -4.82 -7.75
CA CYS A 36 -12.41 -3.98 -8.31
C CYS A 36 -11.32 -4.79 -9.04
N ARG A 37 -10.34 -4.09 -9.58
CA ARG A 37 -9.09 -4.60 -10.14
C ARG A 37 -7.95 -4.25 -9.16
N PRO A 38 -7.62 -5.13 -8.20
CA PRO A 38 -6.56 -4.84 -7.24
C PRO A 38 -5.18 -5.07 -7.87
N VAL A 39 -4.24 -4.19 -7.60
CA VAL A 39 -2.81 -4.34 -7.92
C VAL A 39 -1.98 -3.97 -6.71
N ILE A 40 -1.05 -4.84 -6.34
CA ILE A 40 -0.08 -4.55 -5.28
C ILE A 40 1.06 -3.73 -5.87
N VAL A 41 1.43 -2.65 -5.20
CA VAL A 41 2.64 -1.87 -5.48
C VAL A 41 3.67 -2.25 -4.43
N GLY A 42 4.71 -3.00 -4.84
CA GLY A 42 5.63 -3.58 -3.86
C GLY A 42 6.74 -4.43 -4.48
N ASP A 43 7.15 -5.45 -3.76
CA ASP A 43 8.19 -6.41 -4.13
C ASP A 43 7.54 -7.79 -4.33
N ALA A 44 7.72 -8.36 -5.52
CA ALA A 44 7.09 -9.63 -5.90
C ALA A 44 7.59 -10.80 -5.04
N ALA A 45 8.89 -10.85 -4.73
CA ALA A 45 9.46 -11.92 -3.91
C ALA A 45 8.94 -11.86 -2.46
N CYS A 46 8.72 -10.65 -1.93
CA CYS A 46 8.06 -10.47 -0.63
C CYS A 46 6.63 -10.99 -0.66
N MET A 47 5.88 -10.74 -1.73
CA MET A 47 4.51 -11.23 -1.88
C MET A 47 4.46 -12.76 -2.07
N GLU A 48 5.41 -13.37 -2.78
CA GLU A 48 5.52 -14.83 -2.86
C GLU A 48 5.72 -15.46 -1.47
N LYS A 49 6.60 -14.85 -0.66
CA LYS A 49 6.81 -15.30 0.72
C LYS A 49 5.56 -15.12 1.58
N ALA A 50 4.81 -14.04 1.40
CA ALA A 50 3.55 -13.80 2.11
C ALA A 50 2.48 -14.83 1.74
N VAL A 51 2.37 -15.20 0.47
CA VAL A 51 1.47 -16.27 -0.01
C VAL A 51 1.84 -17.62 0.64
N GLU A 52 3.13 -17.91 0.81
CA GLU A 52 3.59 -19.12 1.51
C GLU A 52 3.21 -19.07 3.00
N ILE A 53 3.53 -17.98 3.70
CA ILE A 53 3.26 -17.79 5.14
C ILE A 53 1.76 -17.90 5.46
N THR A 54 0.90 -17.34 4.60
CA THR A 54 -0.55 -17.38 4.79
C THR A 54 -1.21 -18.72 4.42
N GLY A 55 -0.42 -19.70 4.00
CA GLY A 55 -0.94 -21.00 3.57
C GLY A 55 -1.76 -20.94 2.28
N SER A 56 -1.57 -19.91 1.49
CA SER A 56 -2.31 -19.69 0.24
C SER A 56 -1.61 -20.25 -1.00
N LYS A 57 -0.44 -20.88 -0.82
CA LYS A 57 0.33 -21.52 -1.91
C LYS A 57 -0.52 -22.57 -2.63
N GLY A 58 -0.54 -22.52 -3.94
CA GLY A 58 -1.37 -23.39 -4.79
C GLY A 58 -2.79 -22.84 -5.06
N ARG A 59 -3.25 -21.84 -4.30
CA ARG A 59 -4.51 -21.11 -4.56
C ARG A 59 -4.28 -19.73 -5.13
N LEU A 60 -3.19 -19.07 -4.72
CA LEU A 60 -2.78 -17.76 -5.18
C LEU A 60 -1.40 -17.84 -5.84
N HIS A 61 -1.26 -17.14 -6.96
CA HIS A 61 -0.02 -17.02 -7.71
C HIS A 61 0.33 -15.54 -7.82
N VAL A 62 1.57 -15.19 -7.50
CA VAL A 62 2.10 -13.85 -7.72
C VAL A 62 2.43 -13.70 -9.20
N HIS A 63 1.97 -12.61 -9.79
CA HIS A 63 2.23 -12.23 -11.17
C HIS A 63 2.93 -10.87 -11.19
N PRO A 64 4.26 -10.84 -11.32
CA PRO A 64 5.01 -9.60 -11.41
C PRO A 64 4.69 -8.88 -12.73
N ILE A 65 4.39 -7.59 -12.63
CA ILE A 65 4.14 -6.71 -13.77
C ILE A 65 5.01 -5.45 -13.68
N GLN A 66 5.27 -4.83 -14.82
CA GLN A 66 6.01 -3.57 -14.90
C GLN A 66 5.10 -2.37 -15.23
N ARG A 67 3.88 -2.63 -15.69
CA ARG A 67 2.86 -1.62 -16.03
C ARG A 67 1.48 -2.15 -15.67
N ILE A 68 0.59 -1.24 -15.28
CA ILE A 68 -0.77 -1.56 -14.82
C ILE A 68 -1.58 -2.34 -15.86
N GLU A 69 -1.40 -2.05 -17.15
CA GLU A 69 -2.15 -2.72 -18.24
C GLU A 69 -1.80 -4.20 -18.39
N GLN A 70 -0.68 -4.65 -17.82
CA GLN A 70 -0.25 -6.05 -17.86
C GLN A 70 -0.99 -6.93 -16.84
N GLY A 71 -1.75 -6.32 -15.93
CA GLY A 71 -2.49 -7.05 -14.90
C GLY A 71 -3.54 -8.01 -15.45
N ILE A 72 -3.62 -9.19 -14.84
CA ILE A 72 -4.62 -10.22 -15.15
C ILE A 72 -5.95 -9.91 -14.46
N TYR A 73 -5.91 -9.35 -13.26
CA TYR A 73 -7.07 -8.91 -12.46
C TYR A 73 -8.12 -10.00 -12.23
N LYS A 74 -7.69 -11.23 -12.02
CA LYS A 74 -8.57 -12.39 -11.77
C LYS A 74 -8.24 -13.05 -10.45
N TYR A 75 -9.26 -13.52 -9.76
CA TYR A 75 -9.08 -14.34 -8.57
C TYR A 75 -8.13 -15.51 -8.83
N GLY A 76 -7.27 -15.78 -7.87
CA GLY A 76 -6.18 -16.74 -7.97
C GLY A 76 -4.85 -16.13 -8.40
N THR A 77 -4.84 -14.88 -8.92
CA THR A 77 -3.64 -14.16 -9.33
C THR A 77 -3.51 -12.87 -8.53
N ILE A 78 -2.35 -12.64 -7.95
CA ILE A 78 -1.96 -11.36 -7.32
C ILE A 78 -1.06 -10.63 -8.28
N ASP A 79 -1.60 -9.62 -8.97
CA ASP A 79 -0.79 -8.73 -9.80
C ASP A 79 0.05 -7.82 -8.91
N VAL A 80 1.36 -7.84 -9.09
CA VAL A 80 2.32 -7.03 -8.32
C VAL A 80 3.10 -6.14 -9.28
N LEU A 81 2.87 -4.84 -9.19
CA LEU A 81 3.76 -3.87 -9.82
C LEU A 81 5.07 -3.88 -9.03
N ASP A 82 6.05 -4.55 -9.59
CA ASP A 82 7.33 -4.82 -8.93
C ASP A 82 8.24 -3.59 -9.01
N ILE A 83 8.60 -3.05 -7.84
CA ILE A 83 9.39 -1.82 -7.71
C ILE A 83 10.88 -2.12 -7.50
N ASP A 84 11.32 -3.33 -7.76
CA ASP A 84 12.74 -3.72 -7.66
C ASP A 84 13.44 -3.12 -6.41
N THR A 85 12.92 -3.47 -5.24
CA THR A 85 13.51 -3.09 -3.96
C THR A 85 14.20 -4.31 -3.34
N PRO A 86 15.54 -4.39 -3.34
CA PRO A 86 16.26 -5.58 -2.89
C PRO A 86 16.21 -5.71 -1.35
N VAL A 87 15.03 -6.04 -0.81
CA VAL A 87 14.80 -6.13 0.64
C VAL A 87 14.79 -7.56 1.17
N MET A 88 14.58 -8.56 0.32
CA MET A 88 14.40 -9.96 0.74
C MET A 88 15.53 -10.49 1.61
N ASP A 89 16.78 -10.27 1.19
CA ASP A 89 17.96 -10.77 1.91
C ASP A 89 18.35 -9.92 3.13
N LYS A 90 17.75 -8.73 3.27
CA LYS A 90 18.11 -7.74 4.30
C LYS A 90 17.05 -7.58 5.37
N ARG A 91 15.82 -8.05 5.12
CA ARG A 91 14.72 -7.90 6.06
C ARG A 91 14.80 -8.94 7.18
N VAL A 92 14.49 -8.50 8.38
CA VAL A 92 14.22 -9.37 9.53
C VAL A 92 12.86 -8.99 10.07
N TYR A 93 11.94 -9.96 10.11
CA TYR A 93 10.58 -9.73 10.54
C TYR A 93 10.53 -9.12 11.96
N GLY A 94 9.70 -8.09 12.11
CA GLY A 94 9.51 -7.39 13.37
C GLY A 94 10.68 -6.49 13.78
N GLN A 95 11.68 -6.32 12.92
CA GLN A 95 12.79 -5.40 13.16
C GLN A 95 12.69 -4.17 12.27
N VAL A 96 12.88 -3.02 12.87
CA VAL A 96 12.95 -1.73 12.18
C VAL A 96 14.28 -1.67 11.40
N SER A 97 14.20 -1.36 10.11
CA SER A 97 15.40 -1.17 9.29
C SER A 97 15.20 -0.09 8.23
N ALA A 98 16.26 0.67 7.95
CA ALA A 98 16.23 1.71 6.93
C ALA A 98 15.91 1.16 5.53
N CYS A 99 16.40 -0.05 5.18
CA CYS A 99 16.15 -0.60 3.85
C CYS A 99 14.66 -0.98 3.65
N CYS A 100 13.99 -1.50 4.68
CA CYS A 100 12.55 -1.75 4.63
C CYS A 100 11.74 -0.45 4.66
N GLY A 101 12.23 0.57 5.39
CA GLY A 101 11.65 1.90 5.42
C GLY A 101 11.70 2.59 4.05
N ASP A 102 12.86 2.56 3.38
CA ASP A 102 13.01 3.10 2.02
C ASP A 102 12.08 2.40 1.03
N ALA A 103 12.04 1.07 1.07
CA ALA A 103 11.14 0.30 0.22
C ALA A 103 9.67 0.67 0.44
N ALA A 104 9.22 0.69 1.69
CA ALA A 104 7.85 1.07 2.05
C ALA A 104 7.51 2.48 1.55
N PHE A 105 8.43 3.43 1.71
CA PHE A 105 8.27 4.80 1.22
C PHE A 105 8.13 4.85 -0.31
N ARG A 106 9.01 4.16 -1.04
CA ARG A 106 8.97 4.08 -2.51
C ARG A 106 7.67 3.48 -3.05
N TYR A 107 7.06 2.53 -2.33
CA TYR A 107 5.75 1.98 -2.71
C TYR A 107 4.66 3.04 -2.58
N VAL A 108 4.68 3.85 -1.51
CA VAL A 108 3.74 4.96 -1.34
C VAL A 108 3.94 6.02 -2.40
N GLU A 109 5.18 6.44 -2.66
CA GLU A 109 5.50 7.40 -3.71
C GLU A 109 5.00 6.90 -5.08
N LYS A 110 5.28 5.64 -5.41
CA LYS A 110 4.87 5.05 -6.69
C LYS A 110 3.36 5.00 -6.86
N VAL A 111 2.62 4.58 -5.82
CA VAL A 111 1.14 4.51 -5.94
C VAL A 111 0.52 5.90 -6.10
N ILE A 112 1.11 6.94 -5.49
CA ILE A 112 0.68 8.34 -5.70
C ILE A 112 0.92 8.76 -7.14
N GLN A 113 2.10 8.46 -7.71
CA GLN A 113 2.43 8.76 -9.11
C GLN A 113 1.44 8.10 -10.08
N LEU A 114 1.08 6.82 -9.83
CA LEU A 114 0.10 6.09 -10.63
C LEU A 114 -1.30 6.74 -10.55
N ALA A 115 -1.70 7.18 -9.37
CA ALA A 115 -2.99 7.87 -9.19
C ALA A 115 -3.02 9.22 -9.90
N LEU A 116 -1.95 10.01 -9.80
CA LEU A 116 -1.83 11.30 -10.50
C LEU A 116 -1.80 11.13 -12.03
N ALA A 117 -1.22 10.04 -12.52
CA ALA A 117 -1.21 9.70 -13.94
C ALA A 117 -2.55 9.12 -14.44
N GLY A 118 -3.50 8.83 -13.54
CA GLY A 118 -4.77 8.19 -13.88
C GLY A 118 -4.65 6.71 -14.25
N GLU A 119 -3.53 6.07 -13.91
CA GLU A 119 -3.31 4.64 -14.14
C GLU A 119 -4.05 3.77 -13.12
N VAL A 120 -4.31 4.31 -11.92
CA VAL A 120 -5.19 3.72 -10.91
C VAL A 120 -6.26 4.72 -10.49
N ASP A 121 -7.47 4.22 -10.22
CA ASP A 121 -8.63 5.06 -9.88
C ASP A 121 -8.68 5.41 -8.37
N ALA A 122 -8.05 4.59 -7.53
CA ALA A 122 -7.95 4.80 -6.10
C ALA A 122 -6.72 4.12 -5.51
N THR A 123 -6.34 4.51 -4.31
CA THR A 123 -5.21 3.93 -3.58
C THR A 123 -5.63 3.43 -2.20
N VAL A 124 -5.01 2.34 -1.76
CA VAL A 124 -5.12 1.78 -0.41
C VAL A 124 -3.70 1.57 0.12
N THR A 125 -3.47 1.91 1.38
CA THR A 125 -2.14 1.77 1.97
C THR A 125 -2.12 0.75 3.10
N ASN A 126 -1.14 -0.16 3.06
CA ASN A 126 -0.78 -1.00 4.20
C ASN A 126 0.11 -0.22 5.17
N ALA A 127 0.25 -0.76 6.38
CA ALA A 127 1.03 -0.11 7.44
C ALA A 127 2.51 0.07 7.07
N ILE A 128 3.05 1.24 7.44
CA ILE A 128 4.47 1.55 7.38
C ILE A 128 5.02 1.79 8.77
N SER A 129 6.30 1.53 8.98
CA SER A 129 7.01 1.93 10.19
C SER A 129 7.52 3.36 10.03
N LYS A 130 6.98 4.29 10.83
CA LYS A 130 7.44 5.68 10.85
C LYS A 130 8.93 5.81 11.20
N GLU A 131 9.38 4.99 12.14
CA GLU A 131 10.79 4.92 12.53
C GLU A 131 11.65 4.44 11.35
N ALA A 132 11.23 3.39 10.64
CA ALA A 132 11.98 2.85 9.51
C ALA A 132 12.11 3.85 8.36
N ILE A 133 11.01 4.55 7.98
CA ILE A 133 11.08 5.56 6.91
C ILE A 133 11.94 6.76 7.31
N ASN A 134 11.92 7.17 8.59
CA ASN A 134 12.77 8.25 9.08
C ASN A 134 14.24 7.83 9.12
N LEU A 135 14.56 6.59 9.53
CA LEU A 135 15.92 6.04 9.44
C LEU A 135 16.44 5.95 8.00
N ALA A 136 15.55 5.79 7.05
CA ALA A 136 15.87 5.82 5.61
C ALA A 136 16.07 7.23 5.04
N GLY A 137 15.89 8.28 5.86
CA GLY A 137 16.05 9.67 5.45
C GLY A 137 14.78 10.33 4.90
N HIS A 138 13.61 9.71 5.07
CA HIS A 138 12.32 10.26 4.67
C HIS A 138 11.59 10.86 5.88
N PRO A 139 11.66 12.19 6.14
CA PRO A 139 11.21 12.82 7.37
C PRO A 139 9.70 13.09 7.35
N TYR A 140 8.89 12.05 7.27
CA TYR A 140 7.43 12.14 7.30
C TYR A 140 6.86 11.50 8.55
N SER A 141 5.75 12.04 9.06
CA SER A 141 5.03 11.53 10.21
C SER A 141 4.03 10.42 9.86
N GLY A 142 3.73 10.22 8.58
CA GLY A 142 2.85 9.15 8.09
C GLY A 142 2.42 9.33 6.64
N HIS A 143 1.49 8.49 6.21
CA HIS A 143 0.96 8.50 4.84
C HIS A 143 0.36 9.85 4.44
N THR A 144 -0.42 10.48 5.34
CA THR A 144 -1.13 11.71 5.05
C THR A 144 -0.20 12.82 4.57
N GLU A 145 0.95 12.99 5.25
CA GLU A 145 1.95 13.98 4.93
C GLU A 145 2.70 13.63 3.63
N ILE A 146 2.96 12.33 3.38
CA ILE A 146 3.55 11.89 2.11
C ILE A 146 2.61 12.22 0.95
N TYR A 147 1.32 11.87 1.07
CA TYR A 147 0.32 12.19 0.06
C TYR A 147 0.21 13.69 -0.17
N ALA A 148 0.07 14.48 0.89
CA ALA A 148 -0.02 15.94 0.79
C ALA A 148 1.19 16.54 0.06
N HIS A 149 2.40 16.07 0.38
CA HIS A 149 3.62 16.52 -0.27
C HIS A 149 3.61 16.24 -1.78
N TYR A 150 3.39 14.99 -2.18
CA TYR A 150 3.48 14.57 -3.58
C TYR A 150 2.29 15.01 -4.44
N THR A 151 1.15 15.35 -3.82
CA THR A 151 -0.02 15.93 -4.52
C THR A 151 -0.04 17.45 -4.48
N HIS A 152 0.97 18.09 -3.84
CA HIS A 152 1.04 19.54 -3.64
C HIS A 152 -0.24 20.10 -2.98
N THR A 153 -0.79 19.36 -2.00
CA THR A 153 -2.02 19.71 -1.31
C THR A 153 -1.69 20.38 0.03
N GLU A 154 -2.06 21.65 0.19
CA GLU A 154 -1.82 22.41 1.42
C GLU A 154 -2.90 22.16 2.49
N ASN A 155 -4.16 22.04 2.05
CA ASN A 155 -5.30 21.86 2.94
C ASN A 155 -5.80 20.42 2.89
N TYR A 156 -5.47 19.65 3.91
CA TYR A 156 -5.86 18.25 4.03
C TYR A 156 -6.20 17.90 5.47
N THR A 157 -7.01 16.87 5.64
CA THR A 157 -7.33 16.32 6.96
C THR A 157 -7.66 14.84 6.87
N MET A 158 -7.47 14.12 7.97
CA MET A 158 -7.84 12.72 8.09
C MET A 158 -9.34 12.62 8.44
N MET A 159 -10.04 11.73 7.73
CA MET A 159 -11.43 11.38 8.01
C MET A 159 -11.53 9.92 8.45
N LEU A 160 -12.22 9.68 9.54
CA LEU A 160 -12.72 8.37 9.93
C LEU A 160 -14.16 8.24 9.44
N ALA A 161 -14.46 7.17 8.74
CA ALA A 161 -15.79 6.94 8.18
C ALA A 161 -16.31 5.54 8.54
N HIS A 162 -17.56 5.48 9.01
CA HIS A 162 -18.28 4.23 9.26
C HIS A 162 -19.76 4.45 8.89
N GLU A 163 -20.26 3.72 7.92
CA GLU A 163 -21.61 3.88 7.39
C GLU A 163 -21.96 5.35 7.10
N ASN A 164 -22.85 5.95 7.88
CA ASN A 164 -23.27 7.35 7.74
C ASN A 164 -22.50 8.31 8.66
N LEU A 165 -21.66 7.80 9.58
CA LEU A 165 -20.85 8.63 10.47
C LEU A 165 -19.51 8.95 9.80
N ARG A 166 -19.19 10.23 9.70
CA ARG A 166 -17.90 10.74 9.24
C ARG A 166 -17.34 11.73 10.26
N VAL A 167 -16.13 11.48 10.72
CA VAL A 167 -15.45 12.32 11.70
C VAL A 167 -14.15 12.83 11.08
N VAL A 168 -13.98 14.14 11.05
CA VAL A 168 -12.77 14.82 10.59
C VAL A 168 -12.06 15.44 11.78
N HIS A 169 -10.73 15.36 11.80
CA HIS A 169 -9.93 15.96 12.85
C HIS A 169 -9.59 17.40 12.49
N VAL A 170 -9.81 18.34 13.42
CA VAL A 170 -9.35 19.74 13.31
C VAL A 170 -7.84 19.80 13.55
N SER A 171 -7.32 18.95 14.43
CA SER A 171 -5.89 18.85 14.75
C SER A 171 -5.55 17.43 15.22
N THR A 172 -4.29 17.03 15.07
CA THR A 172 -3.76 15.74 15.54
C THR A 172 -2.43 15.95 16.25
N HIS A 173 -2.19 15.19 17.33
CA HIS A 173 -0.91 15.15 18.06
C HIS A 173 -0.43 16.50 18.63
N VAL A 174 -1.34 17.40 18.90
CA VAL A 174 -1.05 18.70 19.55
C VAL A 174 -1.87 18.87 20.82
N SER A 175 -1.37 19.71 21.75
CA SER A 175 -2.15 20.08 22.92
C SER A 175 -3.37 20.92 22.53
N LEU A 176 -4.45 20.89 23.33
CA LEU A 176 -5.64 21.70 23.08
C LEU A 176 -5.29 23.18 22.93
N ARG A 177 -4.33 23.69 23.72
CA ARG A 177 -3.84 25.08 23.63
C ARG A 177 -3.28 25.44 22.26
N HIS A 178 -2.63 24.47 21.58
CA HIS A 178 -2.08 24.70 20.24
C HIS A 178 -3.11 24.44 19.12
N ALA A 179 -4.19 23.73 19.43
CA ALA A 179 -5.27 23.49 18.49
C ALA A 179 -6.24 24.69 18.38
N CYS A 180 -6.31 25.55 19.41
CA CYS A 180 -7.07 26.78 19.45
C CYS A 180 -6.25 27.98 18.96
#